data_0b3f7a7d462a15e5256ee71be5f33985
#
_entry.id   0b3f7a7d462a15e5256ee71be5f33985
#
_cell.length_a   1.000
_cell.length_b   1.000
_cell.length_c   1.000
_cell.angle_alpha   90.00
_cell.angle_beta   90.00
_cell.angle_gamma   90.00
#
_symmetry.space_group_name_H-M   'P 1'
#
loop_
_entity.id
_entity.type
_entity.pdbx_description
1 polymer ?
#
loop_
_entity_poly.entity_id
_entity_poly.type
_entity_poly.pdbx_seq_one_letter_code
_entity_poly.pdbx_strand_id
1 'polypeptide(L)'
;MLDFNTIEKLDGIATPFYYYDMDLFRKTVDHVAELASQHDIKVHYAVKANVERRLLEYISSKGFGADCVSGNEVLHAHDCGFPADKIVYAGVGKSDKEIYNALMLGIEAFNCESLQEIYVINEMAHRYGRKANVSVRINPEIDAHTHKYVTTGLYENKFGISQHEFEKLIDILKKSENLRFYGLHFHIGSQILDMSVFEAQCHKAQEIVDDLRGDKGLCLEFVNMGGGLGIDYHNPEQNPIPDFEGYFATFEREFRLPEDMVMRFELGRSVVAQCGELVT
;
A
#
# COMPACT_ATOMS: atom_id res chain seq x y z
N MET A 1 -5.56 -4.36 -25.81
CA MET A 1 -6.78 -4.16 -26.67
C MET A 1 -7.33 -5.54 -27.04
N LEU A 2 -8.65 -5.70 -26.99
CA LEU A 2 -9.32 -6.95 -27.39
C LEU A 2 -8.99 -7.29 -28.85
N ASP A 3 -8.47 -8.50 -29.09
CA ASP A 3 -8.28 -8.98 -30.46
C ASP A 3 -9.61 -9.37 -31.12
N PHE A 4 -9.61 -9.47 -32.43
CA PHE A 4 -10.82 -9.77 -33.20
C PHE A 4 -11.49 -11.09 -32.79
N ASN A 5 -10.70 -12.13 -32.51
CA ASN A 5 -11.23 -13.44 -32.07
C ASN A 5 -11.89 -13.36 -30.67
N THR A 6 -11.38 -12.51 -29.82
CA THR A 6 -11.96 -12.28 -28.49
C THR A 6 -13.26 -11.49 -28.62
N ILE A 7 -13.29 -10.46 -29.49
CA ILE A 7 -14.50 -9.68 -29.76
C ILE A 7 -15.63 -10.59 -30.29
N GLU A 8 -15.35 -11.50 -31.23
CA GLU A 8 -16.34 -12.46 -31.72
C GLU A 8 -16.92 -13.37 -30.61
N LYS A 9 -16.10 -13.78 -29.64
CA LYS A 9 -16.55 -14.58 -28.49
C LYS A 9 -17.42 -13.80 -27.51
N LEU A 10 -17.25 -12.48 -27.48
CA LEU A 10 -18.03 -11.59 -26.61
C LEU A 10 -19.30 -11.09 -27.30
N ASP A 11 -19.47 -11.37 -28.59
CA ASP A 11 -20.68 -11.02 -29.34
C ASP A 11 -21.92 -11.69 -28.69
N GLY A 12 -22.95 -10.88 -28.49
CA GLY A 12 -24.17 -11.31 -27.79
C GLY A 12 -24.17 -11.13 -26.27
N ILE A 13 -23.08 -10.71 -25.66
CA ILE A 13 -23.07 -10.28 -24.25
C ILE A 13 -23.57 -8.84 -24.17
N ALA A 14 -24.59 -8.62 -23.34
CA ALA A 14 -25.15 -7.27 -23.16
C ALA A 14 -24.13 -6.32 -22.53
N THR A 15 -23.90 -5.17 -23.18
CA THR A 15 -23.03 -4.11 -22.65
C THR A 15 -23.81 -3.19 -21.68
N PRO A 16 -23.11 -2.48 -20.74
CA PRO A 16 -21.68 -2.53 -20.50
C PRO A 16 -21.25 -3.71 -19.63
N PHE A 17 -20.03 -4.20 -19.81
CA PHE A 17 -19.41 -5.19 -18.91
C PHE A 17 -17.89 -4.97 -18.83
N TYR A 18 -17.28 -5.48 -17.76
CA TYR A 18 -15.83 -5.51 -17.64
C TYR A 18 -15.28 -6.82 -18.20
N TYR A 19 -14.28 -6.70 -19.08
CA TYR A 19 -13.46 -7.80 -19.55
C TYR A 19 -12.11 -7.79 -18.83
N TYR A 20 -11.61 -8.96 -18.44
CA TYR A 20 -10.29 -9.10 -17.86
C TYR A 20 -9.45 -10.12 -18.63
N ASP A 21 -8.30 -9.67 -19.15
CA ASP A 21 -7.28 -10.57 -19.71
C ASP A 21 -6.53 -11.24 -18.55
N MET A 22 -6.96 -12.46 -18.24
CA MET A 22 -6.41 -13.22 -17.11
C MET A 22 -4.99 -13.73 -17.36
N ASP A 23 -4.55 -13.83 -18.63
CA ASP A 23 -3.18 -14.25 -18.93
C ASP A 23 -2.20 -13.11 -18.72
N LEU A 24 -2.56 -11.89 -19.13
CA LEU A 24 -1.78 -10.69 -18.80
C LEU A 24 -1.75 -10.45 -17.29
N PHE A 25 -2.90 -10.57 -16.62
CA PHE A 25 -3.01 -10.42 -15.18
C PHE A 25 -2.07 -11.37 -14.43
N ARG A 26 -2.12 -12.67 -14.76
CA ARG A 26 -1.26 -13.67 -14.12
C ARG A 26 0.22 -13.39 -14.36
N LYS A 27 0.61 -13.06 -15.59
CA LYS A 27 1.99 -12.67 -15.92
C LYS A 27 2.46 -11.48 -15.08
N THR A 28 1.61 -10.45 -14.93
CA THR A 28 1.93 -9.27 -14.12
C THR A 28 2.13 -9.63 -12.66
N VAL A 29 1.18 -10.37 -12.06
CA VAL A 29 1.26 -10.76 -10.64
C VAL A 29 2.45 -11.68 -10.38
N ASP A 30 2.69 -12.66 -11.26
CA ASP A 30 3.81 -13.60 -11.13
C ASP A 30 5.15 -12.87 -11.23
N HIS A 31 5.27 -11.91 -12.14
CA HIS A 31 6.48 -11.09 -12.28
C HIS A 31 6.75 -10.25 -11.01
N VAL A 32 5.72 -9.59 -10.46
CA VAL A 32 5.88 -8.84 -9.20
C VAL A 32 6.25 -9.77 -8.04
N ALA A 33 5.65 -10.95 -7.95
CA ALA A 33 5.95 -11.93 -6.90
C ALA A 33 7.40 -12.44 -6.99
N GLU A 34 7.89 -12.68 -8.20
CA GLU A 34 9.27 -13.09 -8.46
C GLU A 34 10.26 -12.01 -8.03
N LEU A 35 10.04 -10.77 -8.48
CA LEU A 35 10.89 -9.64 -8.09
C LEU A 35 10.86 -9.39 -6.58
N ALA A 36 9.68 -9.45 -5.95
CA ALA A 36 9.55 -9.28 -4.51
C ALA A 36 10.37 -10.33 -3.73
N SER A 37 10.40 -11.56 -4.22
CA SER A 37 11.22 -12.63 -3.64
C SER A 37 12.72 -12.43 -3.87
N GLN A 38 13.11 -11.93 -5.04
CA GLN A 38 14.53 -11.70 -5.39
C GLN A 38 15.13 -10.57 -4.56
N HIS A 39 14.35 -9.54 -4.26
CA HIS A 39 14.77 -8.33 -3.54
C HIS A 39 14.45 -8.35 -2.03
N ASP A 40 13.92 -9.46 -1.49
CA ASP A 40 13.50 -9.61 -0.08
C ASP A 40 12.56 -8.49 0.39
N ILE A 41 11.65 -8.08 -0.47
CA ILE A 41 10.63 -7.06 -0.18
C ILE A 41 9.25 -7.71 -0.02
N LYS A 42 8.33 -7.01 0.66
CA LYS A 42 6.94 -7.44 0.81
C LYS A 42 6.01 -6.51 0.04
N VAL A 43 5.11 -7.11 -0.71
CA VAL A 43 4.09 -6.39 -1.48
C VAL A 43 2.71 -6.67 -0.90
N HIS A 44 1.98 -5.61 -0.60
CA HIS A 44 0.55 -5.63 -0.30
C HIS A 44 -0.22 -5.13 -1.53
N TYR A 45 -1.26 -5.85 -1.89
CA TYR A 45 -2.13 -5.40 -2.96
C TYR A 45 -3.13 -4.38 -2.40
N ALA A 46 -3.21 -3.20 -3.03
CA ALA A 46 -4.17 -2.17 -2.65
C ALA A 46 -5.56 -2.55 -3.18
N VAL A 47 -6.40 -3.11 -2.32
CA VAL A 47 -7.72 -3.71 -2.63
C VAL A 47 -8.65 -2.72 -3.32
N LYS A 48 -8.56 -1.42 -2.96
CA LYS A 48 -9.30 -0.32 -3.60
C LYS A 48 -9.14 -0.23 -5.12
N ALA A 49 -8.07 -0.80 -5.69
CA ALA A 49 -7.85 -0.77 -7.14
C ALA A 49 -8.80 -1.69 -7.90
N ASN A 50 -9.09 -2.87 -7.37
CA ASN A 50 -10.09 -3.79 -7.90
C ASN A 50 -10.42 -4.87 -6.85
N VAL A 51 -11.70 -5.04 -6.54
CA VAL A 51 -12.21 -5.96 -5.51
C VAL A 51 -12.74 -7.27 -6.09
N GLU A 52 -12.55 -7.52 -7.39
CA GLU A 52 -13.02 -8.76 -8.03
C GLU A 52 -12.39 -10.00 -7.36
N ARG A 53 -13.25 -10.89 -6.86
CA ARG A 53 -12.84 -12.06 -6.06
C ARG A 53 -11.77 -12.91 -6.75
N ARG A 54 -11.91 -13.20 -8.04
CA ARG A 54 -10.97 -14.05 -8.78
C ARG A 54 -9.58 -13.45 -8.88
N LEU A 55 -9.49 -12.11 -8.97
CA LEU A 55 -8.22 -11.40 -8.95
C LEU A 55 -7.59 -11.47 -7.56
N LEU A 56 -8.37 -11.20 -6.51
CA LEU A 56 -7.92 -11.24 -5.12
C LEU A 56 -7.43 -12.63 -4.71
N GLU A 57 -8.18 -13.68 -5.03
CA GLU A 57 -7.81 -15.08 -4.74
C GLU A 57 -6.46 -15.45 -5.40
N TYR A 58 -6.25 -15.03 -6.65
CA TYR A 58 -4.98 -15.27 -7.33
C TYR A 58 -3.83 -14.51 -6.68
N ILE A 59 -4.00 -13.21 -6.40
CA ILE A 59 -2.98 -12.37 -5.74
C ILE A 59 -2.62 -12.95 -4.37
N SER A 60 -3.62 -13.32 -3.56
CA SER A 60 -3.42 -13.98 -2.27
C SER A 60 -2.61 -15.28 -2.40
N SER A 61 -2.90 -16.10 -3.43
CA SER A 61 -2.20 -17.36 -3.67
C SER A 61 -0.71 -17.20 -3.99
N LYS A 62 -0.29 -16.00 -4.41
CA LYS A 62 1.11 -15.64 -4.68
C LYS A 62 1.84 -15.08 -3.46
N GLY A 63 1.18 -15.05 -2.32
CA GLY A 63 1.78 -14.68 -1.04
C GLY A 63 1.77 -13.19 -0.73
N PHE A 64 1.10 -12.37 -1.54
CA PHE A 64 0.92 -10.95 -1.25
C PHE A 64 0.10 -10.73 0.02
N GLY A 65 0.33 -9.58 0.66
CA GLY A 65 -0.58 -9.03 1.65
C GLY A 65 -1.69 -8.22 0.99
N ALA A 66 -2.62 -7.70 1.79
CA ALA A 66 -3.67 -6.81 1.35
C ALA A 66 -3.57 -5.45 2.07
N ASP A 67 -3.58 -4.35 1.32
CA ASP A 67 -3.79 -3.00 1.83
C ASP A 67 -5.26 -2.63 1.65
N CYS A 68 -5.97 -2.46 2.77
CA CYS A 68 -7.40 -2.19 2.83
C CYS A 68 -7.67 -0.80 3.38
N VAL A 69 -8.65 -0.09 2.83
CA VAL A 69 -9.02 1.27 3.24
C VAL A 69 -10.44 1.36 3.84
N SER A 70 -11.07 0.22 4.07
CA SER A 70 -12.34 0.09 4.78
C SER A 70 -12.45 -1.26 5.48
N GLY A 71 -13.29 -1.34 6.54
CA GLY A 71 -13.55 -2.60 7.21
C GLY A 71 -14.18 -3.66 6.30
N ASN A 72 -14.96 -3.26 5.30
CA ASN A 72 -15.51 -4.17 4.31
C ASN A 72 -14.42 -4.77 3.41
N GLU A 73 -13.41 -3.97 3.01
CA GLU A 73 -12.26 -4.51 2.27
C GLU A 73 -11.45 -5.48 3.11
N VAL A 74 -11.24 -5.22 4.41
CA VAL A 74 -10.56 -6.15 5.33
C VAL A 74 -11.26 -7.51 5.35
N LEU A 75 -12.58 -7.53 5.54
CA LEU A 75 -13.35 -8.77 5.56
C LEU A 75 -13.33 -9.46 4.20
N HIS A 76 -13.52 -8.71 3.12
CA HIS A 76 -13.52 -9.25 1.77
C HIS A 76 -12.15 -9.84 1.37
N ALA A 77 -11.06 -9.16 1.70
CA ALA A 77 -9.71 -9.69 1.48
C ALA A 77 -9.50 -11.00 2.24
N HIS A 78 -9.91 -11.05 3.51
CA HIS A 78 -9.83 -12.29 4.29
C HIS A 78 -10.66 -13.42 3.67
N ASP A 79 -11.90 -13.14 3.24
CA ASP A 79 -12.79 -14.09 2.56
C ASP A 79 -12.24 -14.56 1.19
N CYS A 80 -11.35 -13.77 0.56
CA CYS A 80 -10.62 -14.12 -0.67
C CYS A 80 -9.29 -14.84 -0.40
N GLY A 81 -9.02 -15.21 0.86
CA GLY A 81 -7.89 -16.08 1.23
C GLY A 81 -6.63 -15.34 1.67
N PHE A 82 -6.64 -14.01 1.82
CA PHE A 82 -5.50 -13.33 2.45
C PHE A 82 -5.44 -13.69 3.93
N PRO A 83 -4.29 -14.19 4.44
CA PRO A 83 -4.11 -14.42 5.86
C PRO A 83 -4.28 -13.12 6.65
N ALA A 84 -4.94 -13.17 7.81
CA ALA A 84 -5.19 -11.98 8.61
C ALA A 84 -3.90 -11.23 8.97
N ASP A 85 -2.83 -11.97 9.29
CA ASP A 85 -1.49 -11.45 9.60
C ASP A 85 -0.71 -10.89 8.38
N LYS A 86 -1.38 -10.81 7.21
CA LYS A 86 -0.91 -10.14 5.99
C LYS A 86 -1.88 -9.05 5.51
N ILE A 87 -2.84 -8.65 6.34
CA ILE A 87 -3.80 -7.58 6.02
C ILE A 87 -3.42 -6.34 6.81
N VAL A 88 -3.20 -5.22 6.14
CA VAL A 88 -3.04 -3.91 6.75
C VAL A 88 -4.28 -3.06 6.51
N TYR A 89 -4.64 -2.22 7.48
CA TYR A 89 -5.82 -1.38 7.41
C TYR A 89 -5.46 0.10 7.50
N ALA A 90 -5.53 0.79 6.37
CA ALA A 90 -5.27 2.21 6.18
C ALA A 90 -6.58 3.03 6.09
N GLY A 91 -6.46 4.34 5.82
CA GLY A 91 -7.60 5.24 5.60
C GLY A 91 -8.03 6.00 6.86
N VAL A 92 -8.58 7.20 6.62
CA VAL A 92 -8.88 8.21 7.65
C VAL A 92 -10.22 8.03 8.36
N GLY A 93 -11.05 7.09 7.90
CA GLY A 93 -12.45 6.96 8.36
C GLY A 93 -12.77 5.66 9.09
N LYS A 94 -11.79 5.07 9.80
CA LYS A 94 -12.02 3.85 10.57
C LYS A 94 -13.03 4.09 11.70
N SER A 95 -14.17 3.43 11.64
CA SER A 95 -15.15 3.45 12.73
C SER A 95 -14.80 2.46 13.85
N ASP A 96 -15.34 2.68 15.05
CA ASP A 96 -15.14 1.77 16.20
C ASP A 96 -15.48 0.31 15.85
N LYS A 97 -16.56 0.10 15.08
CA LYS A 97 -16.97 -1.24 14.65
C LYS A 97 -15.92 -1.89 13.73
N GLU A 98 -15.36 -1.14 12.81
CA GLU A 98 -14.36 -1.64 11.88
C GLU A 98 -13.03 -1.92 12.59
N ILE A 99 -12.62 -1.03 13.52
CA ILE A 99 -11.44 -1.26 14.37
C ILE A 99 -11.65 -2.52 15.22
N TYR A 100 -12.82 -2.69 15.83
CA TYR A 100 -13.15 -3.90 16.59
C TYR A 100 -13.02 -5.16 15.75
N ASN A 101 -13.64 -5.18 14.56
CA ASN A 101 -13.59 -6.35 13.68
C ASN A 101 -12.15 -6.69 13.28
N ALA A 102 -11.36 -5.68 12.90
CA ALA A 102 -9.97 -5.87 12.52
C ALA A 102 -9.09 -6.35 13.68
N LEU A 103 -9.30 -5.83 14.91
CA LEU A 103 -8.65 -6.32 16.14
C LEU A 103 -9.00 -7.78 16.42
N MET A 104 -10.28 -8.15 16.29
CA MET A 104 -10.73 -9.53 16.55
C MET A 104 -10.21 -10.50 15.49
N LEU A 105 -10.14 -10.07 14.25
CA LEU A 105 -9.54 -10.83 13.15
C LEU A 105 -8.03 -11.03 13.33
N GLY A 106 -7.37 -10.11 14.03
CA GLY A 106 -5.92 -10.17 14.25
C GLY A 106 -5.14 -9.78 13.00
N ILE A 107 -5.50 -8.66 12.39
CA ILE A 107 -4.80 -8.14 11.20
C ILE A 107 -3.34 -7.81 11.51
N GLU A 108 -2.52 -7.73 10.46
CA GLU A 108 -1.09 -7.43 10.58
C GLU A 108 -0.83 -6.11 11.27
N ALA A 109 -1.45 -5.02 10.81
CA ALA A 109 -1.30 -3.70 11.40
C ALA A 109 -2.42 -2.74 10.98
N PHE A 110 -2.63 -1.70 11.80
CA PHE A 110 -3.34 -0.49 11.43
C PHE A 110 -2.34 0.54 10.94
N ASN A 111 -2.50 1.05 9.72
CA ASN A 111 -1.79 2.21 9.21
C ASN A 111 -2.53 3.46 9.71
N CYS A 112 -2.01 4.10 10.74
CA CYS A 112 -2.66 5.22 11.42
C CYS A 112 -2.36 6.55 10.73
N GLU A 113 -3.38 7.37 10.56
CA GLU A 113 -3.34 8.65 9.84
C GLU A 113 -3.32 9.87 10.79
N SER A 114 -3.58 9.66 12.09
CA SER A 114 -3.61 10.74 13.08
C SER A 114 -3.30 10.24 14.50
N LEU A 115 -2.90 11.17 15.37
CA LEU A 115 -2.68 10.88 16.78
C LEU A 115 -3.95 10.42 17.50
N GLN A 116 -5.11 10.99 17.13
CA GLN A 116 -6.41 10.63 17.68
C GLN A 116 -6.78 9.18 17.38
N GLU A 117 -6.51 8.73 16.15
CA GLU A 117 -6.75 7.36 15.76
C GLU A 117 -5.92 6.37 16.60
N ILE A 118 -4.65 6.69 16.85
CA ILE A 118 -3.76 5.88 17.70
C ILE A 118 -4.35 5.73 19.11
N TYR A 119 -4.88 6.82 19.70
CA TYR A 119 -5.57 6.76 21.00
C TYR A 119 -6.79 5.83 20.96
N VAL A 120 -7.65 5.97 19.95
CA VAL A 120 -8.85 5.14 19.84
C VAL A 120 -8.50 3.66 19.71
N ILE A 121 -7.49 3.33 18.89
CA ILE A 121 -7.04 1.93 18.71
C ILE A 121 -6.47 1.39 20.03
N ASN A 122 -5.68 2.17 20.77
CA ASN A 122 -5.16 1.77 22.10
C ASN A 122 -6.28 1.48 23.10
N GLU A 123 -7.27 2.39 23.21
CA GLU A 123 -8.42 2.22 24.10
C GLU A 123 -9.25 0.98 23.74
N MET A 124 -9.45 0.75 22.44
CA MET A 124 -10.19 -0.42 21.99
C MET A 124 -9.41 -1.71 22.22
N ALA A 125 -8.11 -1.71 21.96
CA ALA A 125 -7.23 -2.84 22.24
C ALA A 125 -7.26 -3.18 23.76
N HIS A 126 -7.16 -2.17 24.61
CA HIS A 126 -7.31 -2.33 26.07
C HIS A 126 -8.67 -2.95 26.45
N ARG A 127 -9.76 -2.34 25.97
CA ARG A 127 -11.15 -2.77 26.28
C ARG A 127 -11.41 -4.23 25.93
N TYR A 128 -10.82 -4.73 24.85
CA TYR A 128 -11.03 -6.09 24.35
C TYR A 128 -9.89 -7.06 24.71
N GLY A 129 -8.94 -6.65 25.55
CA GLY A 129 -7.81 -7.48 25.98
C GLY A 129 -6.91 -7.93 24.82
N ARG A 130 -6.70 -7.05 23.86
CA ARG A 130 -5.87 -7.30 22.67
C ARG A 130 -4.64 -6.40 22.67
N LYS A 131 -3.64 -6.77 21.86
CA LYS A 131 -2.58 -5.86 21.40
C LYS A 131 -2.77 -5.57 19.92
N ALA A 132 -2.61 -4.32 19.54
CA ALA A 132 -2.67 -3.89 18.15
C ALA A 132 -1.28 -3.51 17.65
N ASN A 133 -0.88 -4.01 16.48
CA ASN A 133 0.25 -3.47 15.77
C ASN A 133 -0.20 -2.19 15.04
N VAL A 134 0.56 -1.13 15.18
CA VAL A 134 0.30 0.13 14.49
C VAL A 134 1.53 0.56 13.71
N SER A 135 1.34 0.96 12.48
CA SER A 135 2.27 1.78 11.74
C SER A 135 1.71 3.19 11.62
N VAL A 136 2.57 4.14 11.38
CA VAL A 136 2.18 5.54 11.32
C VAL A 136 2.45 6.06 9.92
N ARG A 137 1.39 6.55 9.26
CA ARG A 137 1.56 7.26 8.01
C ARG A 137 2.14 8.63 8.28
N ILE A 138 3.28 8.87 7.66
CA ILE A 138 3.97 10.15 7.73
C ILE A 138 3.70 10.93 6.45
N ASN A 139 3.32 12.18 6.62
CA ASN A 139 3.33 13.13 5.52
C ASN A 139 4.77 13.56 5.26
N PRO A 140 5.37 13.20 4.11
CA PRO A 140 6.76 13.54 3.85
C PRO A 140 6.97 15.03 3.54
N GLU A 141 5.88 15.82 3.39
CA GLU A 141 5.94 17.27 3.09
C GLU A 141 6.86 17.59 1.89
N ILE A 142 6.80 16.74 0.85
CA ILE A 142 7.59 16.94 -0.37
C ILE A 142 7.05 18.18 -1.08
N ASP A 143 7.91 19.22 -1.22
CA ASP A 143 7.53 20.47 -1.86
C ASP A 143 7.29 20.25 -3.37
N ALA A 144 6.03 20.40 -3.77
CA ALA A 144 5.62 20.30 -5.17
C ALA A 144 6.20 21.42 -6.05
N HIS A 145 6.76 22.48 -5.47
CA HIS A 145 7.36 23.58 -6.21
C HIS A 145 8.76 23.28 -6.73
N THR A 146 9.47 22.32 -6.15
CA THR A 146 10.81 21.91 -6.60
C THR A 146 10.77 20.88 -7.73
N HIS A 147 9.67 20.14 -7.88
CA HIS A 147 9.48 19.16 -8.94
C HIS A 147 8.20 19.46 -9.72
N LYS A 148 8.33 19.92 -10.98
CA LYS A 148 7.23 20.33 -11.87
C LYS A 148 6.14 19.27 -12.11
N TYR A 149 6.31 18.04 -11.64
CA TYR A 149 5.45 16.88 -11.90
C TYR A 149 4.67 16.35 -10.68
N VAL A 150 4.81 16.98 -9.49
CA VAL A 150 4.16 16.50 -8.25
C VAL A 150 2.81 17.19 -8.00
N THR A 151 2.01 17.41 -9.03
CA THR A 151 0.65 17.96 -8.88
C THR A 151 -0.27 17.04 -8.08
N THR A 152 -0.03 15.73 -8.10
CA THR A 152 -0.76 14.73 -7.30
C THR A 152 -0.35 14.74 -5.83
N GLY A 153 0.90 15.08 -5.49
CA GLY A 153 1.39 15.16 -4.11
C GLY A 153 0.68 16.22 -3.25
N LEU A 154 0.14 17.29 -3.85
CA LEU A 154 -0.62 18.31 -3.14
C LEU A 154 -1.92 17.79 -2.52
N TYR A 155 -2.57 16.78 -3.12
CA TYR A 155 -3.78 16.16 -2.56
C TYR A 155 -3.46 15.16 -1.45
N GLU A 156 -2.34 14.46 -1.54
CA GLU A 156 -1.90 13.46 -0.55
C GLU A 156 -1.30 14.12 0.70
N ASN A 157 -0.84 15.36 0.63
CA ASN A 157 -0.36 16.15 1.77
C ASN A 157 -1.44 16.45 2.85
N LYS A 158 -2.68 15.97 2.64
CA LYS A 158 -3.76 16.07 3.64
C LYS A 158 -3.78 14.89 4.60
N PHE A 159 -3.04 13.85 4.32
CA PHE A 159 -3.06 12.58 5.06
C PHE A 159 -1.75 12.35 5.81
N GLY A 160 -1.86 11.63 6.90
CA GLY A 160 -0.70 11.27 7.71
C GLY A 160 -0.35 12.33 8.76
N ILE A 161 0.58 11.94 9.64
CA ILE A 161 1.07 12.77 10.75
C ILE A 161 2.22 13.63 10.25
N SER A 162 2.16 14.94 10.57
CA SER A 162 3.23 15.89 10.25
C SER A 162 4.44 15.69 11.17
N GLN A 163 5.64 16.00 10.67
CA GLN A 163 6.86 15.97 11.47
C GLN A 163 6.79 16.87 12.72
N HIS A 164 6.02 17.94 12.69
CA HIS A 164 5.76 18.82 13.84
C HIS A 164 5.04 18.11 15.01
N GLU A 165 4.42 16.97 14.76
CA GLU A 165 3.69 16.19 15.75
C GLU A 165 4.51 15.01 16.31
N PHE A 166 5.74 14.80 15.86
CA PHE A 166 6.56 13.64 16.22
C PHE A 166 6.82 13.53 17.73
N GLU A 167 7.07 14.62 18.42
CA GLU A 167 7.26 14.58 19.90
C GLU A 167 6.01 14.06 20.61
N LYS A 168 4.83 14.49 20.15
CA LYS A 168 3.54 14.01 20.70
C LYS A 168 3.30 12.55 20.32
N LEU A 169 3.61 12.17 19.07
CA LEU A 169 3.52 10.80 18.60
C LEU A 169 4.35 9.86 19.47
N ILE A 170 5.60 10.20 19.71
CA ILE A 170 6.54 9.41 20.52
C ILE A 170 6.01 9.26 21.95
N ASP A 171 5.52 10.36 22.54
CA ASP A 171 4.93 10.36 23.88
C ASP A 171 3.70 9.43 23.96
N ILE A 172 2.85 9.45 22.94
CA ILE A 172 1.67 8.57 22.87
C ILE A 172 2.11 7.12 22.77
N LEU A 173 3.01 6.79 21.84
CA LEU A 173 3.49 5.43 21.61
C LEU A 173 4.15 4.85 22.89
N LYS A 174 4.97 5.64 23.59
CA LYS A 174 5.61 5.22 24.85
C LYS A 174 4.62 4.95 25.99
N LYS A 175 3.46 5.60 25.99
CA LYS A 175 2.41 5.46 27.02
C LYS A 175 1.35 4.42 26.64
N SER A 176 1.35 3.93 25.42
CA SER A 176 0.32 3.01 24.89
C SER A 176 0.71 1.56 25.12
N GLU A 177 0.29 0.99 26.27
CA GLU A 177 0.65 -0.39 26.67
C GLU A 177 0.02 -1.48 25.79
N ASN A 178 -1.07 -1.16 25.07
CA ASN A 178 -1.79 -2.11 24.23
C ASN A 178 -1.45 -1.98 22.74
N LEU A 179 -0.50 -1.12 22.40
CA LEU A 179 0.01 -0.98 21.06
C LEU A 179 1.44 -1.52 20.96
N ARG A 180 1.75 -2.08 19.79
CA ARG A 180 3.11 -2.29 19.31
C ARG A 180 3.34 -1.36 18.15
N PHE A 181 4.27 -0.42 18.31
CA PHE A 181 4.71 0.39 17.18
C PHE A 181 5.52 -0.51 16.25
N TYR A 182 5.08 -0.60 15.00
CA TYR A 182 5.53 -1.64 14.10
C TYR A 182 6.37 -1.06 12.96
N GLY A 183 6.03 0.14 12.44
CA GLY A 183 6.79 0.75 11.36
C GLY A 183 6.24 2.08 10.88
N LEU A 184 6.82 2.56 9.81
CA LEU A 184 6.41 3.78 9.12
C LEU A 184 5.74 3.46 7.79
N HIS A 185 4.80 4.30 7.40
CA HIS A 185 4.11 4.22 6.12
C HIS A 185 4.18 5.57 5.40
N PHE A 186 4.55 5.52 4.13
CA PHE A 186 4.59 6.66 3.21
C PHE A 186 3.69 6.39 2.02
N HIS A 187 3.09 7.43 1.46
CA HIS A 187 2.37 7.34 0.19
C HIS A 187 2.35 8.72 -0.47
N ILE A 188 2.91 8.83 -1.65
CA ILE A 188 3.15 10.11 -2.33
C ILE A 188 2.23 10.37 -3.53
N GLY A 189 1.37 9.40 -3.86
CA GLY A 189 0.40 9.58 -4.94
C GLY A 189 0.17 8.33 -5.77
N SER A 190 -0.40 8.52 -6.95
CA SER A 190 -0.76 7.46 -7.89
C SER A 190 -0.47 7.88 -9.31
N GLN A 191 -0.26 6.91 -10.21
CA GLN A 191 0.04 7.14 -11.63
C GLN A 191 1.34 7.93 -11.85
N ILE A 192 2.39 7.55 -11.13
CA ILE A 192 3.72 8.16 -11.22
C ILE A 192 4.55 7.31 -12.19
N LEU A 193 5.07 7.95 -13.24
CA LEU A 193 5.92 7.33 -14.27
C LEU A 193 7.36 7.83 -14.19
N ASP A 194 7.59 8.96 -13.50
CA ASP A 194 8.92 9.55 -13.32
C ASP A 194 9.56 9.00 -12.04
N MET A 195 10.61 8.18 -12.21
CA MET A 195 11.32 7.55 -11.09
C MET A 195 12.01 8.55 -10.16
N SER A 196 12.34 9.76 -10.63
CA SER A 196 12.93 10.81 -9.79
C SER A 196 12.02 11.23 -8.62
N VAL A 197 10.71 11.04 -8.75
CA VAL A 197 9.74 11.29 -7.68
C VAL A 197 9.91 10.27 -6.54
N PHE A 198 10.17 9.01 -6.88
CA PHE A 198 10.46 7.97 -5.90
C PHE A 198 11.86 8.14 -5.27
N GLU A 199 12.85 8.63 -6.03
CA GLU A 199 14.18 9.00 -5.48
C GLU A 199 14.03 10.07 -4.38
N ALA A 200 13.24 11.13 -4.66
CA ALA A 200 12.96 12.17 -3.67
C ALA A 200 12.23 11.63 -2.43
N GLN A 201 11.31 10.68 -2.62
CA GLN A 201 10.65 9.97 -1.51
C GLN A 201 11.65 9.21 -0.66
N CYS A 202 12.57 8.47 -1.28
CA CYS A 202 13.61 7.71 -0.58
C CYS A 202 14.46 8.61 0.32
N HIS A 203 14.93 9.72 -0.22
CA HIS A 203 15.74 10.68 0.54
C HIS A 203 15.00 11.22 1.75
N LYS A 204 13.71 11.61 1.57
CA LYS A 204 12.91 12.13 2.68
C LYS A 204 12.57 11.05 3.71
N ALA A 205 12.24 9.85 3.26
CA ALA A 205 12.00 8.71 4.14
C ALA A 205 13.26 8.34 4.94
N GLN A 206 14.46 8.41 4.34
CA GLN A 206 15.72 8.16 5.01
C GLN A 206 15.97 9.14 6.15
N GLU A 207 15.80 10.46 5.93
CA GLU A 207 15.92 11.48 6.97
C GLU A 207 15.01 11.17 8.17
N ILE A 208 13.74 10.80 7.90
CA ILE A 208 12.75 10.51 8.94
C ILE A 208 13.08 9.22 9.70
N VAL A 209 13.48 8.17 9.00
CA VAL A 209 13.87 6.89 9.61
C VAL A 209 15.11 7.07 10.50
N ASP A 210 16.12 7.82 10.01
CA ASP A 210 17.35 8.08 10.74
C ASP A 210 17.07 8.90 12.03
N ASP A 211 16.22 9.95 11.97
CA ASP A 211 15.80 10.73 13.14
C ASP A 211 15.06 9.86 14.17
N LEU A 212 14.05 9.13 13.73
CA LEU A 212 13.20 8.34 14.65
C LEU A 212 13.94 7.17 15.28
N ARG A 213 14.84 6.52 14.55
CA ARG A 213 15.65 5.42 15.09
C ARG A 213 16.84 5.91 15.92
N GLY A 214 17.56 6.90 15.41
CA GLY A 214 18.77 7.43 16.04
C GLY A 214 18.47 8.34 17.22
N ASP A 215 17.93 9.50 16.94
CA ASP A 215 17.74 10.55 17.95
C ASP A 215 16.60 10.25 18.92
N LYS A 216 15.54 9.58 18.44
CA LYS A 216 14.36 9.29 19.25
C LYS A 216 14.33 7.86 19.82
N GLY A 217 15.20 6.97 19.35
CA GLY A 217 15.37 5.61 19.86
C GLY A 217 14.14 4.70 19.64
N LEU A 218 13.36 4.93 18.58
CA LEU A 218 12.23 4.07 18.25
C LEU A 218 12.69 2.81 17.52
N CYS A 219 12.06 1.68 17.87
CA CYS A 219 12.26 0.42 17.18
C CYS A 219 11.30 0.33 16.00
N LEU A 220 11.84 0.24 14.78
CA LEU A 220 11.07 0.08 13.54
C LEU A 220 11.40 -1.28 12.93
N GLU A 221 10.39 -2.07 12.60
CA GLU A 221 10.56 -3.38 11.96
C GLU A 221 10.39 -3.31 10.44
N PHE A 222 9.71 -2.28 9.94
CA PHE A 222 9.57 -2.05 8.51
C PHE A 222 9.45 -0.58 8.15
N VAL A 223 9.71 -0.33 6.89
CA VAL A 223 9.32 0.89 6.20
C VAL A 223 8.44 0.52 5.01
N ASN A 224 7.24 1.10 4.96
CA ASN A 224 6.31 0.94 3.84
C ASN A 224 6.40 2.18 2.96
N MET A 225 6.92 2.01 1.76
CA MET A 225 7.10 3.10 0.78
C MET A 225 5.81 3.42 0.01
N GLY A 226 4.71 2.71 0.32
CA GLY A 226 3.45 2.88 -0.36
C GLY A 226 3.47 2.31 -1.78
N GLY A 227 2.69 2.93 -2.64
CA GLY A 227 2.61 2.55 -4.05
C GLY A 227 2.90 3.73 -4.96
N GLY A 228 2.07 3.83 -6.00
CA GLY A 228 2.12 4.98 -6.89
C GLY A 228 2.60 4.67 -8.30
N LEU A 229 3.30 3.55 -8.52
CA LEU A 229 3.74 3.17 -9.87
C LEU A 229 2.58 3.21 -10.86
N GLY A 230 2.77 3.98 -11.92
CA GLY A 230 1.80 4.20 -12.98
C GLY A 230 1.84 3.13 -14.07
N ILE A 231 0.91 3.27 -15.01
CA ILE A 231 0.83 2.47 -16.24
C ILE A 231 0.86 3.38 -17.46
N ASP A 232 1.24 2.85 -18.60
CA ASP A 232 1.19 3.58 -19.87
C ASP A 232 -0.23 3.55 -20.46
N TYR A 233 -1.00 4.62 -20.24
CA TYR A 233 -2.32 4.79 -20.83
C TYR A 233 -2.29 5.17 -22.31
N HIS A 234 -1.14 5.63 -22.83
CA HIS A 234 -1.03 6.07 -24.22
C HIS A 234 -0.68 4.92 -25.16
N ASN A 235 0.18 4.00 -24.69
CA ASN A 235 0.65 2.86 -25.48
C ASN A 235 0.56 1.55 -24.66
N PRO A 236 -0.63 1.17 -24.17
CA PRO A 236 -0.77 0.04 -23.26
C PRO A 236 -0.33 -1.30 -23.85
N GLU A 237 -0.36 -1.43 -25.18
CA GLU A 237 0.06 -2.65 -25.88
C GLU A 237 1.58 -2.78 -26.03
N GLN A 238 2.31 -1.65 -26.03
CA GLN A 238 3.77 -1.67 -26.12
C GLN A 238 4.42 -2.02 -24.80
N ASN A 239 3.83 -1.54 -23.70
CA ASN A 239 4.31 -1.76 -22.34
C ASN A 239 3.18 -2.34 -21.46
N PRO A 240 2.75 -3.60 -21.73
CA PRO A 240 1.60 -4.18 -21.05
C PRO A 240 1.86 -4.51 -19.57
N ILE A 241 3.12 -4.64 -19.18
CA ILE A 241 3.54 -4.83 -17.78
C ILE A 241 4.40 -3.61 -17.39
N PRO A 242 4.05 -2.91 -16.29
CA PRO A 242 4.86 -1.80 -15.80
C PRO A 242 6.29 -2.19 -15.45
N ASP A 243 7.20 -1.22 -15.45
CA ASP A 243 8.60 -1.42 -15.09
C ASP A 243 8.77 -1.59 -13.57
N PHE A 244 8.38 -2.75 -13.04
CA PHE A 244 8.55 -3.10 -11.63
C PHE A 244 10.02 -3.26 -11.25
N GLU A 245 10.87 -3.73 -12.17
CA GLU A 245 12.31 -3.91 -11.94
C GLU A 245 12.98 -2.56 -11.69
N GLY A 246 12.78 -1.59 -12.59
CA GLY A 246 13.29 -0.23 -12.42
C GLY A 246 12.70 0.46 -11.19
N TYR A 247 11.42 0.19 -10.86
CA TYR A 247 10.77 0.72 -9.67
C TYR A 247 11.46 0.21 -8.39
N PHE A 248 11.59 -1.08 -8.18
CA PHE A 248 12.21 -1.65 -6.98
C PHE A 248 13.70 -1.32 -6.90
N ALA A 249 14.42 -1.37 -8.03
CA ALA A 249 15.84 -0.99 -8.09
C ALA A 249 16.07 0.48 -7.67
N THR A 250 15.12 1.38 -7.94
CA THR A 250 15.20 2.77 -7.48
C THR A 250 15.23 2.85 -5.96
N PHE A 251 14.34 2.14 -5.27
CA PHE A 251 14.31 2.14 -3.81
C PHE A 251 15.54 1.48 -3.20
N GLU A 252 16.03 0.38 -3.75
CA GLU A 252 17.25 -0.28 -3.27
C GLU A 252 18.50 0.61 -3.42
N ARG A 253 18.57 1.36 -4.51
CA ARG A 253 19.69 2.27 -4.75
C ARG A 253 19.66 3.49 -3.85
N GLU A 254 18.48 4.08 -3.63
CA GLU A 254 18.31 5.39 -3.00
C GLU A 254 17.99 5.33 -1.51
N PHE A 255 17.56 4.18 -0.98
CA PHE A 255 17.22 4.01 0.44
C PHE A 255 18.12 2.97 1.10
N ARG A 256 18.84 3.37 2.13
CA ARG A 256 19.68 2.46 2.94
C ARG A 256 18.82 1.74 3.97
N LEU A 257 18.29 0.60 3.59
CA LEU A 257 17.46 -0.22 4.47
C LEU A 257 18.32 -0.78 5.62
N PRO A 258 17.98 -0.51 6.90
CA PRO A 258 18.63 -1.16 8.03
C PRO A 258 18.41 -2.69 8.01
N GLU A 259 19.44 -3.47 8.43
CA GLU A 259 19.42 -4.95 8.38
C GLU A 259 18.27 -5.59 9.17
N ASP A 260 17.77 -4.90 10.19
CA ASP A 260 16.68 -5.34 11.06
C ASP A 260 15.29 -4.84 10.60
N MET A 261 15.20 -4.26 9.41
CA MET A 261 13.96 -3.74 8.83
C MET A 261 13.63 -4.43 7.51
N VAL A 262 12.34 -4.44 7.18
CA VAL A 262 11.81 -4.94 5.90
C VAL A 262 11.22 -3.78 5.11
N MET A 263 11.52 -3.71 3.81
CA MET A 263 10.88 -2.77 2.90
C MET A 263 9.55 -3.34 2.40
N ARG A 264 8.52 -2.50 2.35
CA ARG A 264 7.17 -2.86 1.91
C ARG A 264 6.63 -1.89 0.87
N PHE A 265 5.73 -2.41 0.03
CA PHE A 265 5.06 -1.64 -1.01
C PHE A 265 3.55 -1.94 -1.04
N GLU A 266 2.76 -0.95 -1.49
CA GLU A 266 1.31 -1.06 -1.66
C GLU A 266 0.94 -0.81 -3.12
N LEU A 267 0.93 -1.88 -3.92
CA LEU A 267 0.69 -1.78 -5.36
C LEU A 267 -0.77 -2.09 -5.69
N GLY A 268 -1.40 -1.21 -6.45
CA GLY A 268 -2.79 -1.38 -6.89
C GLY A 268 -2.92 -1.28 -8.40
N ARG A 269 -2.96 -0.05 -8.93
CA ARG A 269 -3.15 0.24 -10.35
C ARG A 269 -2.18 -0.54 -11.24
N SER A 270 -0.90 -0.52 -10.94
CA SER A 270 0.14 -1.19 -11.74
C SER A 270 -0.06 -2.70 -11.85
N VAL A 271 -0.74 -3.33 -10.88
CA VAL A 271 -0.97 -4.79 -10.88
C VAL A 271 -2.18 -5.19 -11.72
N VAL A 272 -3.25 -4.38 -11.76
CA VAL A 272 -4.55 -4.82 -12.30
C VAL A 272 -5.10 -3.96 -13.44
N ALA A 273 -4.61 -2.73 -13.65
CA ALA A 273 -5.29 -1.82 -14.55
C ALA A 273 -5.16 -2.24 -16.02
N GLN A 274 -4.01 -2.75 -16.43
CA GLN A 274 -3.76 -3.09 -17.85
C GLN A 274 -4.43 -4.38 -18.31
N CYS A 275 -4.89 -5.23 -17.39
CA CYS A 275 -5.64 -6.44 -17.75
C CYS A 275 -7.16 -6.19 -17.88
N GLY A 276 -7.67 -5.03 -17.50
CA GLY A 276 -9.10 -4.74 -17.44
C GLY A 276 -9.56 -3.75 -18.50
N GLU A 277 -10.64 -4.05 -19.18
CA GLU A 277 -11.28 -3.17 -20.17
C GLU A 277 -12.78 -3.06 -19.89
N LEU A 278 -13.34 -1.87 -20.09
CA LEU A 278 -14.79 -1.66 -20.07
C LEU A 278 -15.31 -1.75 -21.51
N VAL A 279 -16.14 -2.74 -21.77
CA VAL A 279 -16.79 -2.94 -23.06
C VAL A 279 -18.15 -2.26 -23.04
N THR A 280 -18.41 -1.36 -24.01
CA THR A 280 -19.63 -0.53 -24.12
C THR A 280 -20.24 -0.61 -25.49
#